data_e1a50c1f3713b3c8422b024371e0c6f5
#
_entry.id   e1a50c1f3713b3c8422b024371e0c6f5
#
_cell.length_a   1.000
_cell.length_b   1.000
_cell.length_c   1.000
_cell.angle_alpha   90.00
_cell.angle_beta   90.00
_cell.angle_gamma   90.00
#
_symmetry.space_group_name_H-M   'P 1'
#
loop_
_entity.id
_entity.type
_entity.pdbx_description
1 polymer ?
#
loop_
_entity_poly.entity_id
_entity_poly.type
_entity_poly.pdbx_seq_one_letter_code
_entity_poly.pdbx_strand_id
1 'polypeptide(L)'
;LYVQSDLSTQFAALGVQHQVLAGVDLAREQKTVFAARTAAQGLGGVDLSKPTTSVGTPIDGAWVNEASRVLRVNNQYTSTAWGAYAQDLVQLTPVWKFLGGLRYDSLNGDYNSYAAPANNANAANGALSNYAMKVGEWSKRIGALFQPNERESYHFSAATSFNTSGDAYSLGAGNKDAPPEQSINMELGAKLESADKNLSTRYALFQSTKLHERNTDPLQPGITVLSGRRHVAGLEADITGRITPRWEAYGSFMWMPVAKIDVGGQGAETAGARPSLTPRISATFWNTYQMNSQWRVGAGVNHRGAQTPNRNPGWEAPAFTTVDVMVEFRHDDHLTFKGNVSNLTNKLYADQLYSAHYVPGAGRLVQFTASYKF
;
A
#
# COMPACT_ATOMS: atom_id res chain seq x y z
N LEU A 1 -13.99 1.11 16.51
CA LEU A 1 -13.91 2.42 17.16
C LEU A 1 -12.47 2.91 17.10
N TYR A 2 -12.27 4.16 16.70
CA TYR A 2 -10.98 4.84 16.73
C TYR A 2 -11.19 6.25 17.31
N VAL A 3 -10.32 6.65 18.22
CA VAL A 3 -10.32 7.99 18.83
C VAL A 3 -8.88 8.48 18.84
N GLN A 4 -8.66 9.71 18.42
CA GLN A 4 -7.36 10.37 18.42
C GLN A 4 -7.50 11.78 19.00
N SER A 5 -6.49 12.21 19.75
CA SER A 5 -6.38 13.56 20.27
C SER A 5 -4.95 14.07 20.07
N ASP A 6 -4.84 15.23 19.43
CA ASP A 6 -3.57 15.87 19.11
C ASP A 6 -3.47 17.26 19.77
N LEU A 7 -2.30 17.56 20.27
CA LEU A 7 -1.88 18.88 20.69
C LEU A 7 -0.79 19.38 19.75
N SER A 8 -1.04 20.50 19.09
CA SER A 8 -0.06 21.23 18.29
C SER A 8 0.22 22.58 18.95
N THR A 9 1.47 22.90 19.17
CA THR A 9 1.89 24.16 19.79
C THR A 9 3.18 24.69 19.20
N GLN A 10 3.36 26.00 19.26
CA GLN A 10 4.60 26.68 18.86
C GLN A 10 5.05 27.59 20.01
N PHE A 11 6.32 27.53 20.33
CA PHE A 11 6.90 28.38 21.39
C PHE A 11 8.39 28.60 21.15
N ALA A 12 8.94 29.62 21.80
CA ALA A 12 10.38 29.87 21.83
C ALA A 12 10.97 29.38 23.17
N ALA A 13 12.02 28.58 23.10
CA ALA A 13 12.78 28.15 24.26
C ALA A 13 14.25 27.96 23.84
N LEU A 14 15.18 28.12 24.77
CA LEU A 14 16.62 27.94 24.56
C LEU A 14 17.18 28.74 23.37
N GLY A 15 16.55 29.86 23.03
CA GLY A 15 16.96 30.72 21.91
C GLY A 15 16.52 30.23 20.52
N VAL A 16 15.72 29.17 20.42
CA VAL A 16 15.18 28.61 19.17
C VAL A 16 13.66 28.51 19.19
N GLN A 17 13.07 28.37 17.99
CA GLN A 17 11.62 28.14 17.85
C GLN A 17 11.34 26.64 17.78
N HIS A 18 10.34 26.21 18.52
CA HIS A 18 9.86 24.84 18.61
C HIS A 18 8.46 24.74 18.01
N GLN A 19 8.21 23.68 17.23
CA GLN A 19 6.88 23.31 16.74
C GLN A 19 6.62 21.87 17.20
N VAL A 20 5.94 21.75 18.34
CA VAL A 20 5.68 20.46 18.97
C VAL A 20 4.31 19.93 18.54
N LEU A 21 4.27 18.67 18.13
CA LEU A 21 3.06 17.89 17.98
C LEU A 21 3.16 16.68 18.91
N ALA A 22 2.18 16.52 19.78
CA ALA A 22 2.06 15.35 20.66
C ALA A 22 0.61 14.85 20.62
N GLY A 23 0.43 13.56 20.78
CA GLY A 23 -0.91 12.99 20.75
C GLY A 23 -1.00 11.59 21.29
N VAL A 24 -2.23 11.16 21.47
CA VAL A 24 -2.60 9.80 21.84
C VAL A 24 -3.70 9.30 20.92
N ASP A 25 -3.68 8.04 20.62
CA ASP A 25 -4.76 7.36 19.90
C ASP A 25 -5.16 6.06 20.58
N LEU A 26 -6.42 5.71 20.44
CA LEU A 26 -7.04 4.51 20.97
C LEU A 26 -7.83 3.85 19.86
N ALA A 27 -7.67 2.55 19.69
CA ALA A 27 -8.42 1.76 18.73
C ALA A 27 -9.01 0.51 19.38
N ARG A 28 -10.22 0.17 18.99
CA ARG A 28 -10.83 -1.13 19.25
C ARG A 28 -11.40 -1.67 17.96
N GLU A 29 -11.00 -2.88 17.63
CA GLU A 29 -11.46 -3.60 16.45
C GLU A 29 -12.11 -4.91 16.85
N GLN A 30 -13.17 -5.26 16.10
CA GLN A 30 -13.83 -6.56 16.19
C GLN A 30 -14.11 -7.03 14.76
N LYS A 31 -13.75 -8.27 14.47
CA LYS A 31 -13.99 -8.91 13.18
C LYS A 31 -14.51 -10.33 13.39
N THR A 32 -15.60 -10.64 12.71
CA THR A 32 -16.13 -12.01 12.65
C THR A 32 -16.06 -12.48 11.22
N VAL A 33 -15.45 -13.64 11.00
CA VAL A 33 -15.36 -14.29 9.71
C VAL A 33 -16.20 -15.56 9.75
N PHE A 34 -17.11 -15.67 8.81
CA PHE A 34 -17.93 -16.89 8.65
C PHE A 34 -17.20 -17.88 7.75
N ALA A 35 -17.43 -19.16 8.00
CA ALA A 35 -16.83 -20.24 7.23
C ALA A 35 -17.15 -20.11 5.73
N ALA A 36 -16.16 -20.45 4.91
CA ALA A 36 -16.35 -20.48 3.46
C ALA A 36 -17.45 -21.48 3.07
N ARG A 37 -18.12 -21.22 1.96
CA ARG A 37 -19.11 -22.13 1.41
C ARG A 37 -18.44 -23.46 1.05
N THR A 38 -18.94 -24.53 1.62
CA THR A 38 -18.57 -25.91 1.28
C THR A 38 -19.83 -26.77 1.30
N ALA A 39 -19.80 -27.94 0.68
CA ALA A 39 -20.85 -28.93 0.75
C ALA A 39 -21.31 -29.22 2.20
N ALA A 40 -20.37 -29.10 3.10
CA ALA A 40 -20.51 -29.30 4.51
C ALA A 40 -21.32 -28.24 5.27
N GLN A 41 -21.78 -27.17 4.65
CA GLN A 41 -22.46 -26.06 5.32
C GLN A 41 -24.00 -26.14 5.26
N GLY A 42 -24.58 -27.10 4.52
CA GLY A 42 -26.01 -27.27 4.46
C GLY A 42 -26.56 -28.00 5.69
N LEU A 43 -27.68 -27.53 6.25
CA LEU A 43 -28.43 -28.25 7.25
C LEU A 43 -29.06 -29.52 6.66
N GLY A 44 -29.08 -30.60 7.43
CA GLY A 44 -29.73 -31.85 7.02
C GLY A 44 -29.04 -32.55 5.85
N GLY A 45 -27.75 -32.28 5.59
CA GLY A 45 -26.98 -32.93 4.52
C GLY A 45 -27.20 -32.32 3.13
N VAL A 46 -27.83 -31.15 3.04
CA VAL A 46 -27.97 -30.43 1.77
C VAL A 46 -26.59 -29.96 1.27
N ASP A 47 -26.25 -30.38 0.07
CA ASP A 47 -25.02 -29.95 -0.59
C ASP A 47 -25.18 -28.50 -1.10
N LEU A 48 -24.34 -27.61 -0.59
CA LEU A 48 -24.23 -26.20 -1.01
C LEU A 48 -23.00 -25.92 -1.86
N SER A 49 -22.38 -26.95 -2.42
CA SER A 49 -21.27 -26.77 -3.36
C SER A 49 -21.69 -25.87 -4.51
N LYS A 50 -20.78 -25.01 -4.93
CA LYS A 50 -21.01 -24.22 -6.14
C LYS A 50 -20.97 -25.16 -7.35
N PRO A 51 -21.92 -25.06 -8.28
CA PRO A 51 -21.81 -25.76 -9.54
C PRO A 51 -20.58 -25.29 -10.30
N THR A 52 -19.99 -26.19 -11.06
CA THR A 52 -18.92 -25.83 -12.00
C THR A 52 -19.51 -25.15 -13.21
N THR A 53 -18.82 -24.15 -13.74
CA THR A 53 -19.18 -23.47 -14.99
C THR A 53 -18.00 -23.45 -15.94
N SER A 54 -18.26 -23.28 -17.23
CA SER A 54 -17.22 -23.14 -18.24
C SER A 54 -16.67 -21.70 -18.26
N VAL A 55 -15.37 -21.55 -18.43
CA VAL A 55 -14.74 -20.24 -18.63
C VAL A 55 -15.29 -19.51 -19.86
N GLY A 56 -15.66 -20.27 -20.91
CA GLY A 56 -16.23 -19.70 -22.15
C GLY A 56 -17.70 -19.29 -22.02
N THR A 57 -18.44 -19.86 -21.07
CA THR A 57 -19.85 -19.58 -20.80
C THR A 57 -20.13 -19.47 -19.31
N PRO A 58 -19.58 -18.42 -18.65
CA PRO A 58 -19.67 -18.29 -17.19
C PRO A 58 -21.08 -18.04 -16.66
N ILE A 59 -21.99 -17.59 -17.50
CA ILE A 59 -23.40 -17.35 -17.17
C ILE A 59 -24.21 -18.49 -17.81
N ASP A 60 -24.26 -19.63 -17.14
CA ASP A 60 -24.94 -20.84 -17.61
C ASP A 60 -26.29 -21.07 -16.92
N GLY A 61 -26.77 -20.11 -16.10
CA GLY A 61 -28.00 -20.22 -15.34
C GLY A 61 -27.88 -21.10 -14.08
N ALA A 62 -26.70 -21.60 -13.75
CA ALA A 62 -26.48 -22.38 -12.54
C ALA A 62 -26.80 -21.57 -11.27
N TRP A 63 -27.58 -22.15 -10.40
CA TRP A 63 -28.10 -21.51 -9.21
C TRP A 63 -27.90 -22.40 -7.98
N VAL A 64 -27.67 -21.78 -6.82
CA VAL A 64 -27.53 -22.47 -5.55
C VAL A 64 -28.57 -21.95 -4.55
N ASN A 65 -29.32 -22.85 -3.95
CA ASN A 65 -30.28 -22.49 -2.89
C ASN A 65 -29.52 -22.14 -1.60
N GLU A 66 -29.47 -20.86 -1.27
CA GLU A 66 -28.83 -20.37 -0.04
C GLU A 66 -29.73 -20.52 1.23
N ALA A 67 -30.98 -20.85 1.06
CA ALA A 67 -31.96 -20.89 2.19
C ALA A 67 -31.58 -21.92 3.27
N SER A 68 -30.89 -22.99 2.90
CA SER A 68 -30.42 -24.02 3.83
C SER A 68 -29.00 -23.76 4.36
N ARG A 69 -28.36 -22.62 3.98
CA ARG A 69 -27.03 -22.28 4.45
C ARG A 69 -27.04 -21.85 5.91
N VAL A 70 -26.12 -22.40 6.68
CA VAL A 70 -25.84 -21.95 8.03
C VAL A 70 -24.54 -21.15 8.05
N LEU A 71 -24.63 -19.90 8.50
CA LEU A 71 -23.46 -19.03 8.70
C LEU A 71 -22.78 -19.39 10.02
N ARG A 72 -21.86 -20.35 9.98
CA ARG A 72 -21.02 -20.68 11.13
C ARG A 72 -19.87 -19.70 11.24
N VAL A 73 -19.55 -19.30 12.46
CA VAL A 73 -18.35 -18.52 12.72
C VAL A 73 -17.12 -19.41 12.51
N ASN A 74 -16.22 -18.96 11.64
CA ASN A 74 -14.92 -19.60 11.43
C ASN A 74 -13.87 -19.05 12.39
N ASN A 75 -13.83 -17.73 12.51
CA ASN A 75 -12.97 -17.08 13.49
C ASN A 75 -13.55 -15.73 13.93
N GLN A 76 -13.10 -15.30 15.09
CA GLN A 76 -13.37 -13.98 15.64
C GLN A 76 -12.06 -13.37 16.11
N TYR A 77 -11.88 -12.12 15.77
CA TYR A 77 -10.75 -11.31 16.23
C TYR A 77 -11.27 -10.10 17.01
N THR A 78 -10.67 -9.84 18.14
CA THR A 78 -10.91 -8.62 18.92
C THR A 78 -9.56 -8.03 19.29
N SER A 79 -9.37 -6.74 19.08
CA SER A 79 -8.17 -6.07 19.54
C SER A 79 -8.46 -4.74 20.21
N THR A 80 -7.56 -4.37 21.10
CA THR A 80 -7.42 -3.02 21.65
C THR A 80 -5.99 -2.55 21.40
N ALA A 81 -5.85 -1.35 20.88
CA ALA A 81 -4.57 -0.73 20.66
C ALA A 81 -4.58 0.69 21.21
N TRP A 82 -3.43 1.15 21.67
CA TRP A 82 -3.20 2.55 21.96
C TRP A 82 -1.81 2.96 21.54
N GLY A 83 -1.67 4.22 21.14
CA GLY A 83 -0.41 4.84 20.78
C GLY A 83 -0.25 6.17 21.49
N ALA A 84 0.98 6.52 21.83
CA ALA A 84 1.35 7.84 22.31
C ALA A 84 2.59 8.32 21.55
N TYR A 85 2.58 9.57 21.11
CA TYR A 85 3.67 10.12 20.32
C TYR A 85 3.93 11.58 20.64
N ALA A 86 5.18 11.96 20.40
CA ALA A 86 5.60 13.34 20.43
C ALA A 86 6.67 13.56 19.36
N GLN A 87 6.62 14.70 18.71
CA GLN A 87 7.67 15.18 17.81
C GLN A 87 7.88 16.67 17.98
N ASP A 88 9.11 17.11 17.76
CA ASP A 88 9.48 18.51 17.78
C ASP A 88 10.25 18.87 16.48
N LEU A 89 9.78 19.90 15.81
CA LEU A 89 10.48 20.54 14.71
C LEU A 89 11.11 21.83 15.22
N VAL A 90 12.42 21.80 15.42
CA VAL A 90 13.20 22.90 15.95
C VAL A 90 13.75 23.75 14.81
N GLN A 91 13.42 25.05 14.79
CA GLN A 91 14.01 26.04 13.88
C GLN A 91 15.31 26.53 14.49
N LEU A 92 16.44 25.93 14.12
CA LEU A 92 17.74 26.27 14.71
C LEU A 92 18.32 27.58 14.15
N THR A 93 18.15 27.81 12.83
CA THR A 93 18.51 29.04 12.14
C THR A 93 17.42 29.42 11.14
N PRO A 94 17.45 30.60 10.50
CA PRO A 94 16.44 30.92 9.47
C PRO A 94 16.33 29.90 8.33
N VAL A 95 17.39 29.12 8.08
CA VAL A 95 17.47 28.16 6.96
C VAL A 95 17.51 26.69 7.41
N TRP A 96 17.77 26.40 8.70
CA TRP A 96 17.91 25.03 9.20
C TRP A 96 16.80 24.68 10.21
N LYS A 97 16.15 23.54 9.97
CA LYS A 97 15.23 22.92 10.93
C LYS A 97 15.64 21.48 11.18
N PHE A 98 15.42 21.02 12.42
CA PHE A 98 15.66 19.65 12.82
C PHE A 98 14.37 19.04 13.41
N LEU A 99 14.10 17.81 13.02
CA LEU A 99 12.97 17.04 13.50
C LEU A 99 13.47 15.90 14.38
N GLY A 100 12.87 15.76 15.55
CA GLY A 100 12.97 14.56 16.39
C GLY A 100 11.61 14.07 16.78
N GLY A 101 11.35 12.77 16.76
CA GLY A 101 10.06 12.23 17.15
C GLY A 101 10.17 10.79 17.65
N LEU A 102 9.29 10.46 18.61
CA LEU A 102 9.13 9.14 19.19
C LEU A 102 7.65 8.80 19.24
N ARG A 103 7.33 7.52 19.02
CA ARG A 103 6.01 6.95 19.21
C ARG A 103 6.14 5.58 19.87
N TYR A 104 5.30 5.34 20.85
CA TYR A 104 5.09 4.01 21.42
C TYR A 104 3.71 3.51 21.07
N ASP A 105 3.62 2.27 20.62
CA ASP A 105 2.38 1.58 20.29
C ASP A 105 2.25 0.32 21.14
N SER A 106 1.05 0.06 21.62
CA SER A 106 0.68 -1.17 22.30
C SER A 106 -0.57 -1.77 21.67
N LEU A 107 -0.50 -3.03 21.31
CA LEU A 107 -1.61 -3.81 20.72
C LEU A 107 -1.82 -5.08 21.53
N ASN A 108 -3.06 -5.32 21.96
CA ASN A 108 -3.50 -6.60 22.51
C ASN A 108 -4.59 -7.16 21.60
N GLY A 109 -4.39 -8.36 21.09
CA GLY A 109 -5.31 -9.04 20.19
C GLY A 109 -5.66 -10.43 20.69
N ASP A 110 -6.93 -10.76 20.64
CA ASP A 110 -7.48 -12.09 20.92
C ASP A 110 -8.08 -12.65 19.64
N TYR A 111 -7.75 -13.89 19.34
CA TYR A 111 -8.19 -14.58 18.14
C TYR A 111 -8.80 -15.95 18.53
N ASN A 112 -10.07 -16.09 18.26
CA ASN A 112 -10.82 -17.33 18.41
C ASN A 112 -10.95 -18.03 17.07
N SER A 113 -10.45 -19.26 16.95
CA SER A 113 -10.60 -20.11 15.79
C SER A 113 -11.46 -21.30 16.11
N TYR A 114 -12.49 -21.54 15.31
CA TYR A 114 -13.44 -22.64 15.48
C TYR A 114 -13.17 -23.72 14.43
N ALA A 115 -12.91 -24.93 14.88
CA ALA A 115 -12.80 -26.07 13.99
C ALA A 115 -14.14 -26.32 13.25
N ALA A 116 -14.08 -26.92 12.07
CA ALA A 116 -15.28 -27.45 11.44
C ALA A 116 -15.83 -28.59 12.28
N PRO A 117 -17.16 -28.68 12.53
CA PRO A 117 -17.74 -29.82 13.25
C PRO A 117 -17.54 -31.10 12.45
N ALA A 118 -17.38 -32.19 13.16
CA ALA A 118 -17.12 -33.51 12.56
C ALA A 118 -18.29 -34.01 11.67
N ASN A 119 -19.49 -33.56 11.93
CA ASN A 119 -20.66 -33.77 11.07
C ASN A 119 -21.45 -32.45 11.02
N ASN A 120 -22.03 -32.15 9.87
CA ASN A 120 -22.79 -30.91 9.65
C ASN A 120 -24.23 -30.98 10.14
N ALA A 121 -24.53 -31.89 11.06
CA ALA A 121 -25.88 -32.14 11.52
C ALA A 121 -26.54 -30.97 12.26
N ASN A 122 -25.73 -30.02 12.75
CA ASN A 122 -26.20 -28.84 13.48
C ASN A 122 -25.35 -27.62 13.18
N ALA A 123 -25.94 -26.45 13.38
CA ALA A 123 -25.30 -25.14 13.16
C ALA A 123 -24.23 -24.79 14.18
N ALA A 124 -23.88 -25.68 15.10
CA ALA A 124 -22.91 -25.41 16.14
C ALA A 124 -21.47 -25.31 15.57
N ASN A 125 -20.70 -24.38 16.10
CA ASN A 125 -19.27 -24.34 15.83
C ASN A 125 -18.59 -25.59 16.42
N GLY A 126 -17.49 -26.01 15.80
CA GLY A 126 -16.65 -27.05 16.36
C GLY A 126 -15.80 -26.56 17.53
N ALA A 127 -14.75 -27.32 17.89
CA ALA A 127 -13.86 -26.99 19.00
C ALA A 127 -13.24 -25.59 18.84
N LEU A 128 -13.18 -24.84 19.93
CA LEU A 128 -12.57 -23.52 20.01
C LEU A 128 -11.07 -23.65 20.33
N SER A 129 -10.25 -22.96 19.56
CA SER A 129 -8.86 -22.63 19.89
C SER A 129 -8.75 -21.13 20.10
N ASN A 130 -8.14 -20.71 21.19
CA ASN A 130 -7.89 -19.29 21.50
C ASN A 130 -6.40 -18.99 21.42
N TYR A 131 -6.07 -17.88 20.77
CA TYR A 131 -4.71 -17.36 20.66
C TYR A 131 -4.70 -15.88 21.01
N ALA A 132 -3.72 -15.47 21.80
CA ALA A 132 -3.54 -14.07 22.17
C ALA A 132 -2.21 -13.54 21.63
N MET A 133 -2.20 -12.28 21.23
CA MET A 133 -1.01 -11.56 20.77
C MET A 133 -0.88 -10.28 21.59
N LYS A 134 0.35 -9.99 22.04
CA LYS A 134 0.69 -8.72 22.68
C LYS A 134 1.91 -8.13 21.99
N VAL A 135 1.79 -6.89 21.56
CA VAL A 135 2.87 -6.15 20.92
C VAL A 135 3.05 -4.81 21.62
N GLY A 136 4.30 -4.45 21.89
CA GLY A 136 4.69 -3.14 22.39
C GLY A 136 5.96 -2.70 21.67
N GLU A 137 5.89 -1.61 20.86
CA GLU A 137 6.99 -1.21 20.00
C GLU A 137 7.19 0.30 19.97
N TRP A 138 8.46 0.69 19.80
CA TRP A 138 8.87 2.07 19.61
C TRP A 138 9.19 2.36 18.16
N SER A 139 8.58 3.41 17.62
CA SER A 139 8.97 4.03 16.37
C SER A 139 9.72 5.35 16.62
N LYS A 140 10.78 5.58 15.87
CA LYS A 140 11.68 6.73 16.01
C LYS A 140 11.77 7.46 14.67
N ARG A 141 11.86 8.79 14.73
CA ARG A 141 12.05 9.63 13.55
C ARG A 141 13.03 10.75 13.84
N ILE A 142 13.97 10.96 12.93
CA ILE A 142 14.85 12.12 12.90
C ILE A 142 14.87 12.72 11.51
N GLY A 143 15.10 14.01 11.43
CA GLY A 143 15.21 14.70 10.14
C GLY A 143 15.95 16.01 10.26
N ALA A 144 16.51 16.45 9.15
CA ALA A 144 17.07 17.76 8.97
C ALA A 144 16.52 18.38 7.69
N LEU A 145 16.15 19.63 7.74
CA LEU A 145 15.64 20.39 6.61
C LEU A 145 16.48 21.66 6.44
N PHE A 146 17.02 21.85 5.25
CA PHE A 146 17.74 23.04 4.81
C PHE A 146 16.91 23.79 3.78
N GLN A 147 16.48 25.00 4.09
CA GLN A 147 15.66 25.88 3.24
C GLN A 147 16.40 27.20 3.02
N PRO A 148 17.33 27.30 2.03
CA PRO A 148 18.09 28.52 1.79
C PRO A 148 17.21 29.69 1.35
N ASN A 149 16.06 29.39 0.74
CA ASN A 149 15.07 30.37 0.30
C ASN A 149 13.67 29.73 0.22
N GLU A 150 12.66 30.49 -0.17
CA GLU A 150 11.27 30.01 -0.25
C GLU A 150 10.99 28.98 -1.34
N ARG A 151 11.91 28.78 -2.29
CA ARG A 151 11.71 27.93 -3.48
C ARG A 151 12.50 26.62 -3.42
N GLU A 152 13.42 26.52 -2.51
CA GLU A 152 14.32 25.39 -2.40
C GLU A 152 14.28 24.79 -1.01
N SER A 153 14.13 23.50 -0.92
CA SER A 153 14.29 22.77 0.31
C SER A 153 15.00 21.46 0.08
N TYR A 154 15.93 21.14 0.94
CA TYR A 154 16.69 19.91 0.97
C TYR A 154 16.47 19.24 2.30
N HIS A 155 16.25 17.93 2.30
CA HIS A 155 15.97 17.23 3.54
C HIS A 155 16.72 15.91 3.62
N PHE A 156 17.04 15.53 4.83
CA PHE A 156 17.38 14.18 5.22
C PHE A 156 16.36 13.71 6.23
N SER A 157 15.90 12.46 6.12
CA SER A 157 15.06 11.82 7.11
C SER A 157 15.49 10.37 7.34
N ALA A 158 15.39 9.92 8.59
CA ALA A 158 15.50 8.52 8.95
C ALA A 158 14.39 8.17 9.93
N ALA A 159 13.68 7.07 9.68
CA ALA A 159 12.58 6.62 10.50
C ALA A 159 12.56 5.11 10.62
N THR A 160 12.12 4.62 11.78
CA THR A 160 11.79 3.22 11.98
C THR A 160 10.28 3.05 11.98
N SER A 161 9.82 1.88 11.57
CA SER A 161 8.43 1.46 11.70
C SER A 161 8.36 -0.04 11.99
N PHE A 162 7.20 -0.52 12.40
CA PHE A 162 6.97 -1.93 12.61
C PHE A 162 5.65 -2.36 11.99
N ASN A 163 5.52 -3.66 11.80
CA ASN A 163 4.29 -4.28 11.29
C ASN A 163 4.03 -5.54 12.11
N THR A 164 2.82 -5.68 12.63
CA THR A 164 2.36 -6.90 13.32
C THR A 164 2.23 -8.11 12.39
N SER A 165 2.72 -7.93 11.14
CA SER A 165 2.88 -8.95 10.11
C SER A 165 1.57 -9.53 9.58
N GLY A 166 0.48 -8.80 9.73
CA GLY A 166 -0.82 -9.19 9.21
C GLY A 166 -1.44 -10.42 9.85
N ASP A 167 -0.82 -10.97 10.89
CA ASP A 167 -1.27 -12.21 11.51
C ASP A 167 -2.31 -12.02 12.60
N ALA A 168 -2.55 -10.79 12.97
CA ALA A 168 -3.62 -10.47 13.90
C ALA A 168 -4.95 -11.17 13.53
N TYR A 169 -5.19 -11.37 12.22
CA TYR A 169 -6.41 -12.04 11.73
C TYR A 169 -6.24 -13.54 11.43
N SER A 170 -5.09 -14.12 11.73
CA SER A 170 -4.78 -15.53 11.45
C SER A 170 -3.82 -16.13 12.47
N LEU A 171 -3.98 -15.77 13.75
CA LEU A 171 -3.14 -16.31 14.82
C LEU A 171 -3.31 -17.81 14.95
N GLY A 172 -2.23 -18.48 15.28
CA GLY A 172 -2.16 -19.90 15.53
C GLY A 172 -1.01 -20.23 16.48
N ALA A 173 -0.87 -21.48 16.85
CA ALA A 173 0.17 -21.92 17.77
C ALA A 173 1.60 -21.59 17.29
N GLY A 174 1.81 -21.56 15.96
CA GLY A 174 3.14 -21.32 15.36
C GLY A 174 3.53 -19.86 15.21
N ASN A 175 2.61 -18.90 15.40
CA ASN A 175 2.88 -17.48 15.13
C ASN A 175 2.37 -16.50 16.20
N LYS A 176 1.63 -16.95 17.19
CA LYS A 176 1.03 -16.08 18.24
C LYS A 176 2.06 -15.30 19.05
N ASP A 177 3.26 -15.85 19.21
CA ASP A 177 4.35 -15.27 19.98
C ASP A 177 5.42 -14.62 19.09
N ALA A 178 5.20 -14.55 17.77
CA ALA A 178 6.14 -13.94 16.84
C ALA A 178 6.16 -12.42 17.04
N PRO A 179 7.35 -11.80 17.30
CA PRO A 179 7.45 -10.34 17.40
C PRO A 179 7.15 -9.67 16.04
N PRO A 180 6.88 -8.35 16.01
CA PRO A 180 6.59 -7.66 14.79
C PRO A 180 7.81 -7.55 13.86
N GLU A 181 7.56 -7.57 12.57
CA GLU A 181 8.55 -7.19 11.58
C GLU A 181 8.87 -5.69 11.73
N GLN A 182 10.10 -5.31 11.46
CA GLN A 182 10.54 -3.92 11.59
C GLN A 182 11.06 -3.39 10.24
N SER A 183 11.06 -2.08 10.06
CA SER A 183 11.71 -1.44 8.94
C SER A 183 12.45 -0.18 9.35
N ILE A 184 13.49 0.14 8.57
CA ILE A 184 14.25 1.37 8.63
C ILE A 184 14.18 2.00 7.26
N ASN A 185 13.75 3.27 7.19
CA ASN A 185 13.66 4.04 5.98
C ASN A 185 14.56 5.27 6.12
N MET A 186 15.41 5.52 5.12
CA MET A 186 16.27 6.69 5.02
C MET A 186 16.03 7.37 3.69
N GLU A 187 16.01 8.68 3.69
CA GLU A 187 15.78 9.49 2.51
C GLU A 187 16.60 10.78 2.54
N LEU A 188 17.20 11.09 1.42
CA LEU A 188 17.83 12.39 1.14
C LEU A 188 17.11 12.99 -0.07
N GLY A 189 16.45 14.12 0.10
CA GLY A 189 15.62 14.67 -0.96
C GLY A 189 15.79 16.17 -1.15
N ALA A 190 15.23 16.64 -2.27
CA ALA A 190 15.16 18.04 -2.63
C ALA A 190 13.77 18.34 -3.21
N LYS A 191 13.24 19.52 -2.89
CA LYS A 191 12.09 20.13 -3.55
C LYS A 191 12.50 21.47 -4.10
N LEU A 192 12.26 21.67 -5.40
CA LEU A 192 12.60 22.89 -6.11
C LEU A 192 11.35 23.46 -6.77
N GLU A 193 11.13 24.76 -6.65
CA GLU A 193 10.02 25.47 -7.25
C GLU A 193 10.52 26.52 -8.23
N SER A 194 9.80 26.71 -9.34
CA SER A 194 10.09 27.79 -10.29
C SER A 194 9.91 29.16 -9.65
N ALA A 195 10.45 30.20 -10.28
CA ALA A 195 10.38 31.57 -9.76
C ALA A 195 8.94 32.07 -9.58
N ASP A 196 8.03 31.66 -10.43
CA ASP A 196 6.61 31.97 -10.40
C ASP A 196 5.78 30.97 -9.58
N LYS A 197 6.43 29.98 -8.92
CA LYS A 197 5.81 28.91 -8.11
C LYS A 197 4.80 28.04 -8.89
N ASN A 198 4.80 28.11 -10.21
CA ASN A 198 3.88 27.35 -11.06
C ASN A 198 4.37 25.93 -11.34
N LEU A 199 5.66 25.64 -11.19
CA LEU A 199 6.27 24.34 -11.40
C LEU A 199 7.03 23.91 -10.14
N SER A 200 6.78 22.69 -9.69
CA SER A 200 7.50 22.05 -8.59
C SER A 200 8.11 20.73 -9.06
N THR A 201 9.37 20.50 -8.69
CA THR A 201 10.07 19.23 -8.88
C THR A 201 10.53 18.70 -7.54
N ARG A 202 10.52 17.38 -7.39
CA ARG A 202 11.02 16.68 -6.20
C ARG A 202 11.97 15.59 -6.63
N TYR A 203 12.99 15.38 -5.84
CA TYR A 203 13.98 14.32 -6.02
C TYR A 203 14.24 13.67 -4.68
N ALA A 204 14.36 12.35 -4.65
CA ALA A 204 14.71 11.62 -3.45
C ALA A 204 15.65 10.46 -3.78
N LEU A 205 16.71 10.34 -3.01
CA LEU A 205 17.51 9.13 -2.88
C LEU A 205 17.00 8.41 -1.64
N PHE A 206 16.57 7.18 -1.77
CA PHE A 206 16.01 6.44 -0.66
C PHE A 206 16.68 5.08 -0.46
N GLN A 207 16.66 4.63 0.78
CA GLN A 207 16.93 3.25 1.16
C GLN A 207 15.89 2.79 2.18
N SER A 208 15.26 1.65 1.92
CA SER A 208 14.33 0.99 2.82
C SER A 208 14.84 -0.41 3.13
N THR A 209 14.93 -0.74 4.41
CA THR A 209 15.37 -2.06 4.90
C THR A 209 14.28 -2.66 5.76
N LYS A 210 13.83 -3.85 5.41
CA LYS A 210 12.94 -4.68 6.22
C LYS A 210 13.79 -5.63 7.05
N LEU A 211 13.52 -5.64 8.35
CA LEU A 211 14.21 -6.46 9.36
C LEU A 211 13.21 -7.43 9.97
N HIS A 212 13.70 -8.52 10.51
CA HIS A 212 12.87 -9.51 11.18
C HIS A 212 11.73 -10.00 10.29
N GLU A 213 12.03 -10.19 9.02
CA GLU A 213 11.03 -10.74 8.10
C GLU A 213 10.76 -12.20 8.46
N ARG A 214 9.49 -12.58 8.34
CA ARG A 214 9.04 -13.93 8.65
C ARG A 214 9.62 -14.96 7.71
N ASN A 215 10.12 -16.01 8.28
CA ASN A 215 10.52 -17.24 7.61
C ASN A 215 9.94 -18.46 8.34
N THR A 216 9.87 -19.57 7.66
CA THR A 216 9.62 -20.85 8.30
C THR A 216 10.90 -21.33 8.96
N ASP A 217 10.83 -21.83 10.19
CA ASP A 217 11.97 -22.46 10.85
C ASP A 217 12.40 -23.70 10.04
N PRO A 218 13.67 -23.77 9.57
CA PRO A 218 14.13 -24.89 8.79
C PRO A 218 14.18 -26.21 9.57
N LEU A 219 14.24 -26.16 10.90
CA LEU A 219 14.29 -27.34 11.77
C LEU A 219 12.92 -27.74 12.29
N GLN A 220 11.95 -26.83 12.31
CA GLN A 220 10.59 -27.06 12.80
C GLN A 220 9.56 -26.49 11.80
N PRO A 221 9.23 -27.23 10.74
CA PRO A 221 8.22 -26.80 9.78
C PRO A 221 6.89 -26.51 10.48
N GLY A 222 6.33 -25.30 10.27
CA GLY A 222 5.13 -24.81 10.92
C GLY A 222 5.37 -23.78 12.04
N ILE A 223 6.64 -23.57 12.44
CA ILE A 223 7.02 -22.47 13.34
C ILE A 223 7.51 -21.29 12.49
N THR A 224 7.03 -20.11 12.81
CA THR A 224 7.47 -18.86 12.21
C THR A 224 8.64 -18.29 13.00
N VAL A 225 9.74 -18.00 12.31
CA VAL A 225 10.91 -17.30 12.87
C VAL A 225 11.12 -15.97 12.15
N LEU A 226 11.69 -15.00 12.84
CA LEU A 226 11.95 -13.65 12.32
C LEU A 226 13.43 -13.48 11.97
N SER A 227 13.90 -14.22 10.99
CA SER A 227 15.31 -14.24 10.58
C SER A 227 15.58 -13.47 9.28
N GLY A 228 14.53 -13.08 8.54
CA GLY A 228 14.69 -12.49 7.23
C GLY A 228 15.09 -11.02 7.26
N ARG A 229 15.85 -10.60 6.24
CA ARG A 229 16.18 -9.21 5.96
C ARG A 229 16.22 -9.00 4.45
N ARG A 230 15.66 -7.87 4.03
CA ARG A 230 15.76 -7.38 2.64
C ARG A 230 15.89 -5.87 2.61
N HIS A 231 16.49 -5.36 1.56
CA HIS A 231 16.58 -3.92 1.35
C HIS A 231 16.35 -3.53 -0.10
N VAL A 232 15.92 -2.29 -0.29
CA VAL A 232 15.81 -1.62 -1.57
C VAL A 232 16.44 -0.24 -1.48
N ALA A 233 17.05 0.23 -2.57
CA ALA A 233 17.53 1.60 -2.66
C ALA A 233 17.37 2.11 -4.10
N GLY A 234 17.09 3.38 -4.23
CA GLY A 234 16.81 3.97 -5.53
C GLY A 234 16.73 5.49 -5.52
N LEU A 235 16.28 5.98 -6.66
CA LEU A 235 16.02 7.39 -6.95
C LEU A 235 14.53 7.53 -7.30
N GLU A 236 13.89 8.55 -6.75
CA GLU A 236 12.59 9.05 -7.18
C GLU A 236 12.72 10.47 -7.70
N ALA A 237 11.92 10.81 -8.72
CA ALA A 237 11.84 12.15 -9.27
C ALA A 237 10.39 12.44 -9.69
N ASP A 238 9.87 13.58 -9.24
CA ASP A 238 8.52 14.04 -9.57
C ASP A 238 8.57 15.42 -10.21
N ILE A 239 7.65 15.68 -11.11
CA ILE A 239 7.37 16.98 -11.68
C ILE A 239 5.87 17.26 -11.65
N THR A 240 5.48 18.45 -11.23
CA THR A 240 4.06 18.85 -11.25
C THR A 240 3.93 20.36 -11.43
N GLY A 241 3.03 20.77 -12.31
CA GLY A 241 2.70 22.16 -12.53
C GLY A 241 2.80 22.62 -13.99
N ARG A 242 2.93 23.92 -14.16
CA ARG A 242 3.00 24.57 -15.48
C ARG A 242 4.43 24.82 -15.90
N ILE A 243 4.82 24.20 -17.02
CA ILE A 243 6.13 24.47 -17.68
C ILE A 243 6.05 25.80 -18.44
N THR A 244 4.90 26.07 -19.06
CA THR A 244 4.56 27.36 -19.69
C THR A 244 3.11 27.70 -19.38
N PRO A 245 2.62 28.95 -19.64
CA PRO A 245 1.22 29.28 -19.43
C PRO A 245 0.20 28.36 -20.12
N ARG A 246 0.63 27.62 -21.15
CA ARG A 246 -0.21 26.71 -21.94
C ARG A 246 0.11 25.21 -21.73
N TRP A 247 1.23 24.90 -21.11
CA TRP A 247 1.70 23.51 -20.96
C TRP A 247 1.82 23.13 -19.50
N GLU A 248 0.99 22.18 -19.07
CA GLU A 248 1.02 21.56 -17.76
C GLU A 248 1.59 20.16 -17.85
N ALA A 249 2.40 19.80 -16.88
CA ALA A 249 2.98 18.46 -16.75
C ALA A 249 2.80 17.92 -15.34
N TYR A 250 2.56 16.62 -15.27
CA TYR A 250 2.58 15.82 -14.07
C TYR A 250 3.35 14.54 -14.38
N GLY A 251 4.31 14.17 -13.55
CA GLY A 251 5.06 12.95 -13.77
C GLY A 251 5.74 12.46 -12.51
N SER A 252 5.95 11.17 -12.47
CA SER A 252 6.71 10.47 -11.44
C SER A 252 7.60 9.43 -12.11
N PHE A 253 8.82 9.33 -11.65
CA PHE A 253 9.81 8.37 -12.10
C PHE A 253 10.47 7.73 -10.89
N MET A 254 10.57 6.40 -10.88
CA MET A 254 11.30 5.63 -9.89
C MET A 254 12.31 4.73 -10.60
N TRP A 255 13.55 4.79 -10.13
CA TRP A 255 14.60 3.86 -10.51
C TRP A 255 15.15 3.17 -9.26
N MET A 256 14.98 1.86 -9.18
CA MET A 256 15.36 1.00 -8.06
C MET A 256 16.43 0.00 -8.50
N PRO A 257 17.70 0.43 -8.69
CA PRO A 257 18.78 -0.45 -9.11
C PRO A 257 19.07 -1.53 -8.08
N VAL A 258 18.97 -1.18 -6.80
CA VAL A 258 19.23 -2.09 -5.68
C VAL A 258 17.90 -2.58 -5.11
N ALA A 259 17.70 -3.88 -5.14
CA ALA A 259 16.65 -4.57 -4.41
C ALA A 259 17.14 -5.99 -4.17
N LYS A 260 17.31 -6.38 -2.91
CA LYS A 260 17.98 -7.62 -2.56
C LYS A 260 17.40 -8.24 -1.29
N ILE A 261 17.25 -9.55 -1.31
CA ILE A 261 17.00 -10.36 -0.13
C ILE A 261 18.37 -10.66 0.48
N ASP A 262 18.64 -10.13 1.68
CA ASP A 262 19.95 -10.29 2.34
C ASP A 262 20.02 -11.62 3.08
N VAL A 263 18.96 -11.94 3.83
CA VAL A 263 18.87 -13.15 4.65
C VAL A 263 17.46 -13.70 4.56
N GLY A 264 17.36 -15.01 4.37
CA GLY A 264 16.08 -15.71 4.27
C GLY A 264 15.31 -15.35 3.01
N GLY A 265 14.08 -15.78 2.95
CA GLY A 265 13.12 -15.51 1.88
C GLY A 265 11.79 -16.14 2.23
N GLN A 266 10.73 -15.72 1.56
CA GLN A 266 9.40 -16.29 1.72
C GLN A 266 9.02 -17.12 0.49
N GLY A 267 8.41 -18.29 0.71
CA GLY A 267 8.08 -19.18 -0.39
C GLY A 267 9.36 -19.67 -1.07
N ALA A 268 9.45 -19.53 -2.39
CA ALA A 268 10.61 -19.91 -3.18
C ALA A 268 11.67 -18.78 -3.33
N GLU A 269 11.50 -17.64 -2.69
CA GLU A 269 12.48 -16.55 -2.71
C GLU A 269 13.74 -16.96 -1.94
N THR A 270 14.92 -16.62 -2.47
CA THR A 270 16.21 -16.99 -1.90
C THR A 270 17.08 -15.77 -1.62
N ALA A 271 17.99 -15.90 -0.65
CA ALA A 271 19.00 -14.89 -0.36
C ALA A 271 19.83 -14.57 -1.61
N GLY A 272 20.14 -13.30 -1.81
CA GLY A 272 20.84 -12.80 -3.00
C GLY A 272 19.92 -12.39 -4.15
N ALA A 273 18.70 -12.91 -4.22
CA ALA A 273 17.74 -12.60 -5.27
C ALA A 273 17.07 -11.22 -5.08
N ARG A 274 16.49 -10.71 -6.16
CA ARG A 274 15.62 -9.54 -6.13
C ARG A 274 14.26 -9.96 -5.56
N PRO A 275 13.70 -9.21 -4.61
CA PRO A 275 12.36 -9.50 -4.10
C PRO A 275 11.30 -9.47 -5.20
N SER A 276 10.28 -10.30 -5.06
CA SER A 276 9.10 -10.27 -5.93
C SER A 276 8.43 -8.90 -5.90
N LEU A 277 7.70 -8.58 -6.96
CA LEU A 277 6.90 -7.35 -7.11
C LEU A 277 7.72 -6.04 -7.03
N THR A 278 9.03 -6.12 -7.30
CA THR A 278 9.93 -4.96 -7.26
C THR A 278 10.50 -4.67 -8.65
N PRO A 279 9.80 -3.89 -9.49
CA PRO A 279 10.33 -3.50 -10.80
C PRO A 279 11.56 -2.61 -10.64
N ARG A 280 12.49 -2.64 -11.62
CA ARG A 280 13.67 -1.75 -11.60
C ARG A 280 13.33 -0.32 -11.94
N ILE A 281 12.32 -0.13 -12.78
CA ILE A 281 11.90 1.19 -13.27
C ILE A 281 10.37 1.21 -13.25
N SER A 282 9.83 2.33 -12.80
CA SER A 282 8.42 2.68 -12.97
C SER A 282 8.33 4.15 -13.30
N ALA A 283 7.46 4.52 -14.22
CA ALA A 283 7.28 5.90 -14.62
C ALA A 283 5.82 6.16 -15.00
N THR A 284 5.33 7.31 -14.61
CA THR A 284 4.06 7.87 -15.08
C THR A 284 4.34 9.29 -15.52
N PHE A 285 3.89 9.66 -16.71
CA PHE A 285 3.98 11.02 -17.18
C PHE A 285 2.68 11.38 -17.88
N TRP A 286 2.08 12.49 -17.48
CA TRP A 286 0.90 13.08 -18.08
C TRP A 286 1.16 14.54 -18.38
N ASN A 287 0.75 15.00 -19.54
CA ASN A 287 0.84 16.40 -19.89
C ASN A 287 -0.41 16.87 -20.63
N THR A 288 -0.69 18.15 -20.51
CA THR A 288 -1.77 18.83 -21.24
C THR A 288 -1.26 20.10 -21.87
N TYR A 289 -1.78 20.41 -23.04
CA TYR A 289 -1.46 21.61 -23.77
C TYR A 289 -2.73 22.37 -24.18
N GLN A 290 -2.83 23.62 -23.76
CA GLN A 290 -3.91 24.54 -24.14
C GLN A 290 -3.62 25.10 -25.53
N MET A 291 -4.26 24.57 -26.56
CA MET A 291 -4.06 24.99 -27.95
C MET A 291 -4.60 26.40 -28.18
N ASN A 292 -5.81 26.67 -27.69
CA ASN A 292 -6.46 27.98 -27.72
C ASN A 292 -7.47 28.08 -26.55
N SER A 293 -8.33 29.09 -26.53
CA SER A 293 -9.30 29.29 -25.43
C SER A 293 -10.33 28.16 -25.29
N GLN A 294 -10.57 27.38 -26.34
CA GLN A 294 -11.59 26.35 -26.39
C GLN A 294 -11.01 24.92 -26.33
N TRP A 295 -9.83 24.69 -26.91
CA TRP A 295 -9.28 23.36 -27.10
C TRP A 295 -8.07 23.10 -26.19
N ARG A 296 -8.13 22.01 -25.44
CA ARG A 296 -7.03 21.45 -24.67
C ARG A 296 -6.83 19.99 -25.04
N VAL A 297 -5.60 19.59 -25.27
CA VAL A 297 -5.22 18.20 -25.56
C VAL A 297 -4.31 17.68 -24.46
N GLY A 298 -4.33 16.38 -24.25
CA GLY A 298 -3.47 15.73 -23.28
C GLY A 298 -2.99 14.39 -23.77
N ALA A 299 -1.81 14.02 -23.33
CA ALA A 299 -1.24 12.69 -23.54
C ALA A 299 -0.40 12.26 -22.34
N GLY A 300 -0.38 10.97 -22.08
CA GLY A 300 0.41 10.41 -21.02
C GLY A 300 0.88 8.99 -21.32
N VAL A 301 1.87 8.58 -20.54
CA VAL A 301 2.43 7.24 -20.59
C VAL A 301 2.53 6.68 -19.18
N ASN A 302 2.27 5.38 -19.02
CA ASN A 302 2.52 4.64 -17.80
C ASN A 302 3.45 3.47 -18.16
N HIS A 303 4.58 3.38 -17.47
CA HIS A 303 5.56 2.31 -17.65
C HIS A 303 5.80 1.58 -16.34
N ARG A 304 5.84 0.26 -16.42
CA ARG A 304 6.30 -0.61 -15.34
C ARG A 304 7.29 -1.61 -15.91
N GLY A 305 8.48 -1.68 -15.30
CA GLY A 305 9.51 -2.65 -15.64
C GLY A 305 9.06 -4.09 -15.35
N ALA A 306 9.79 -5.03 -15.91
CA ALA A 306 9.57 -6.45 -15.63
C ALA A 306 9.73 -6.77 -14.15
N GLN A 307 8.95 -7.72 -13.64
CA GLN A 307 8.96 -8.11 -12.24
C GLN A 307 8.56 -9.58 -12.04
N THR A 308 9.11 -10.16 -11.00
CA THR A 308 8.76 -11.52 -10.57
C THR A 308 7.37 -11.51 -9.89
N PRO A 309 6.48 -12.45 -10.19
CA PRO A 309 5.23 -12.63 -9.45
C PRO A 309 5.47 -12.93 -7.98
N ASN A 310 4.47 -12.66 -7.15
CA ASN A 310 4.57 -12.77 -5.70
C ASN A 310 5.06 -14.18 -5.25
N ARG A 311 6.23 -14.24 -4.62
CA ARG A 311 6.87 -15.44 -4.08
C ARG A 311 7.04 -16.59 -5.09
N ASN A 312 7.14 -16.26 -6.38
CA ASN A 312 7.27 -17.24 -7.45
C ASN A 312 8.45 -16.92 -8.39
N PRO A 313 9.69 -17.02 -7.92
CA PRO A 313 10.87 -16.85 -8.74
C PRO A 313 10.91 -17.91 -9.86
N GLY A 314 11.53 -17.55 -10.99
CA GLY A 314 11.55 -18.38 -12.20
C GLY A 314 10.46 -18.01 -13.21
N TRP A 315 9.50 -17.17 -12.81
CA TRP A 315 8.53 -16.54 -13.70
C TRP A 315 8.77 -15.03 -13.74
N GLU A 316 8.51 -14.43 -14.88
CA GLU A 316 8.62 -12.98 -15.05
C GLU A 316 7.39 -12.45 -15.78
N ALA A 317 6.75 -11.46 -15.20
CA ALA A 317 5.80 -10.63 -15.91
C ALA A 317 6.59 -9.58 -16.71
N PRO A 318 6.42 -9.54 -18.05
CA PRO A 318 7.19 -8.62 -18.88
C PRO A 318 6.86 -7.15 -18.57
N ALA A 319 7.82 -6.30 -18.83
CA ALA A 319 7.61 -4.85 -18.79
C ALA A 319 6.50 -4.43 -19.75
N PHE A 320 5.78 -3.38 -19.37
CA PHE A 320 4.76 -2.80 -20.26
C PHE A 320 4.77 -1.29 -20.24
N THR A 321 4.22 -0.72 -21.29
CA THR A 321 3.93 0.72 -21.41
C THR A 321 2.54 0.88 -21.99
N THR A 322 1.69 1.67 -21.34
CA THR A 322 0.41 2.12 -21.88
C THR A 322 0.48 3.60 -22.23
N VAL A 323 -0.31 3.99 -23.19
CA VAL A 323 -0.43 5.38 -23.64
C VAL A 323 -1.89 5.80 -23.51
N ASP A 324 -2.11 6.95 -22.90
CA ASP A 324 -3.43 7.55 -22.72
C ASP A 324 -3.48 8.90 -23.44
N VAL A 325 -4.64 9.26 -23.97
CA VAL A 325 -4.82 10.57 -24.63
C VAL A 325 -6.16 11.20 -24.24
N MET A 326 -6.21 12.51 -24.34
CA MET A 326 -7.39 13.30 -24.01
C MET A 326 -7.55 14.47 -24.97
N VAL A 327 -8.80 14.78 -25.31
CA VAL A 327 -9.18 16.03 -25.94
C VAL A 327 -10.32 16.65 -25.16
N GLU A 328 -10.24 17.94 -24.92
CA GLU A 328 -11.27 18.73 -24.23
C GLU A 328 -11.65 19.91 -25.08
N PHE A 329 -12.96 20.13 -25.24
CA PHE A 329 -13.53 21.25 -25.95
C PHE A 329 -14.45 22.02 -24.99
N ARG A 330 -14.08 23.25 -24.69
CA ARG A 330 -14.92 24.19 -23.97
C ARG A 330 -15.78 24.95 -24.98
N HIS A 331 -17.08 24.67 -24.98
CA HIS A 331 -18.02 25.35 -25.85
C HIS A 331 -18.22 26.82 -25.36
N ASP A 332 -18.48 26.97 -24.07
CA ASP A 332 -18.64 28.25 -23.37
C ASP A 332 -18.28 28.09 -21.89
N ASP A 333 -18.64 29.05 -21.05
CA ASP A 333 -18.34 29.05 -19.60
C ASP A 333 -19.16 28.00 -18.83
N HIS A 334 -20.22 27.48 -19.43
CA HIS A 334 -21.13 26.51 -18.82
C HIS A 334 -20.92 25.08 -19.34
N LEU A 335 -20.58 24.90 -20.61
CA LEU A 335 -20.58 23.59 -21.25
C LEU A 335 -19.19 23.17 -21.75
N THR A 336 -18.73 22.03 -21.27
CA THR A 336 -17.45 21.42 -21.65
C THR A 336 -17.63 19.97 -22.04
N PHE A 337 -17.03 19.57 -23.15
CA PHE A 337 -16.97 18.18 -23.63
C PHE A 337 -15.55 17.65 -23.47
N LYS A 338 -15.41 16.40 -23.02
CA LYS A 338 -14.13 15.74 -22.86
C LYS A 338 -14.18 14.32 -23.40
N GLY A 339 -13.24 13.96 -24.26
CA GLY A 339 -12.99 12.61 -24.74
C GLY A 339 -11.67 12.10 -24.16
N ASN A 340 -11.69 10.91 -23.60
CA ASN A 340 -10.50 10.22 -23.09
C ASN A 340 -10.38 8.87 -23.79
N VAL A 341 -9.16 8.47 -24.11
CA VAL A 341 -8.84 7.11 -24.54
C VAL A 341 -7.71 6.60 -23.65
N SER A 342 -8.03 5.67 -22.79
CA SER A 342 -7.03 4.96 -21.98
C SER A 342 -6.52 3.74 -22.72
N ASN A 343 -5.25 3.41 -22.49
CA ASN A 343 -4.57 2.30 -23.18
C ASN A 343 -4.80 2.34 -24.71
N LEU A 344 -4.43 3.46 -25.31
CA LEU A 344 -4.64 3.75 -26.75
C LEU A 344 -4.16 2.62 -27.67
N THR A 345 -3.05 1.99 -27.32
CA THR A 345 -2.44 0.90 -28.09
C THR A 345 -3.08 -0.47 -27.82
N ASN A 346 -4.07 -0.54 -26.94
CA ASN A 346 -4.71 -1.79 -26.51
C ASN A 346 -3.70 -2.85 -26.03
N LYS A 347 -2.71 -2.41 -25.27
CA LYS A 347 -1.66 -3.29 -24.72
C LYS A 347 -2.27 -4.24 -23.69
N LEU A 348 -2.08 -5.55 -23.89
CA LEU A 348 -2.34 -6.53 -22.84
C LEU A 348 -1.17 -6.55 -21.86
N TYR A 349 -1.45 -6.42 -20.56
CA TYR A 349 -0.45 -6.40 -19.51
C TYR A 349 -0.99 -7.00 -18.20
N ALA A 350 -0.08 -7.42 -17.34
CA ALA A 350 -0.42 -7.87 -16.00
C ALA A 350 -0.44 -6.68 -15.03
N ASP A 351 -1.62 -6.30 -14.55
CA ASP A 351 -1.77 -5.18 -13.61
C ASP A 351 -1.43 -5.60 -12.18
N GLN A 352 -1.98 -6.72 -11.71
CA GLN A 352 -1.67 -7.29 -10.42
C GLN A 352 -1.11 -8.70 -10.58
N LEU A 353 -0.09 -9.02 -9.81
CA LEU A 353 0.61 -10.29 -9.85
C LEU A 353 0.45 -11.05 -8.53
N TYR A 354 0.01 -12.28 -8.62
CA TYR A 354 -0.09 -13.24 -7.53
C TYR A 354 0.86 -14.41 -7.77
N SER A 355 0.98 -15.32 -6.81
CA SER A 355 1.91 -16.45 -6.93
C SER A 355 1.61 -17.41 -8.08
N ALA A 356 0.35 -17.55 -8.49
CA ALA A 356 -0.06 -18.52 -9.51
C ALA A 356 -0.94 -17.91 -10.63
N HIS A 357 -1.28 -16.63 -10.55
CA HIS A 357 -2.12 -15.96 -11.53
C HIS A 357 -1.86 -14.45 -11.54
N TYR A 358 -2.41 -13.77 -12.52
CA TYR A 358 -2.40 -12.31 -12.60
C TYR A 358 -3.79 -11.79 -12.97
N VAL A 359 -4.03 -10.53 -12.62
CA VAL A 359 -5.20 -9.80 -13.11
C VAL A 359 -4.74 -8.99 -14.32
N PRO A 360 -5.34 -9.19 -15.50
CA PRO A 360 -5.02 -8.37 -16.66
C PRO A 360 -5.45 -6.92 -16.44
N GLY A 361 -4.65 -6.00 -16.92
CA GLY A 361 -5.00 -4.59 -16.94
C GLY A 361 -6.12 -4.30 -17.94
N ALA A 362 -6.78 -3.17 -17.76
CA ALA A 362 -7.86 -2.75 -18.64
C ALA A 362 -7.38 -2.62 -20.10
N GLY A 363 -8.15 -3.14 -21.02
CA GLY A 363 -7.98 -2.91 -22.46
C GLY A 363 -8.24 -1.45 -22.83
N ARG A 364 -8.23 -1.14 -24.13
CA ARG A 364 -8.57 0.21 -24.59
C ARG A 364 -9.99 0.58 -24.15
N LEU A 365 -10.09 1.72 -23.46
CA LEU A 365 -11.34 2.28 -23.01
C LEU A 365 -11.51 3.68 -23.61
N VAL A 366 -12.65 3.93 -24.24
CA VAL A 366 -13.05 5.24 -24.73
C VAL A 366 -14.15 5.78 -23.83
N GLN A 367 -13.99 6.99 -23.35
CA GLN A 367 -14.93 7.64 -22.44
C GLN A 367 -15.23 9.06 -22.92
N PHE A 368 -16.50 9.42 -22.97
CA PHE A 368 -16.96 10.78 -23.24
C PHE A 368 -17.65 11.34 -22.02
N THR A 369 -17.36 12.61 -21.74
CA THR A 369 -17.96 13.35 -20.63
C THR A 369 -18.48 14.68 -21.16
N ALA A 370 -19.70 15.02 -20.81
CA ALA A 370 -20.24 16.37 -20.95
C ALA A 370 -20.46 16.94 -19.56
N SER A 371 -19.90 18.11 -19.28
CA SER A 371 -20.02 18.80 -18.01
C SER A 371 -20.74 20.11 -18.20
N TYR A 372 -21.81 20.32 -17.44
CA TYR A 372 -22.56 21.57 -17.43
C TYR A 372 -22.48 22.20 -16.04
N LYS A 373 -22.08 23.47 -16.01
CA LYS A 373 -21.98 24.27 -14.78
C LYS A 373 -23.14 25.25 -14.78
N PHE A 374 -23.98 25.18 -13.75
CA PHE A 374 -25.09 26.08 -13.52
C PHE A 374 -24.68 27.47 -13.02
#